data_12421162c2c2a60f4700101dd04a6e96
#
_entry.id   12421162c2c2a60f4700101dd04a6e96
#
_cell.length_a   1.000
_cell.length_b   1.000
_cell.length_c   1.000
_cell.angle_alpha   90.00
_cell.angle_beta   90.00
_cell.angle_gamma   90.00
#
_symmetry.space_group_name_H-M   'P 1'
#
loop_
_entity.id
_entity.type
_entity.pdbx_description
1 polymer ?
#
loop_
_entity_poly.entity_id
_entity_poly.type
_entity_poly.pdbx_seq_one_letter_code
_entity_poly.pdbx_strand_id
1 'polypeptide(L)'
;YNVGGHNEKENIEIVKLTIATIHRMMTETPEYRKILKKKELNDKGEISIDWINESLITFVKDRLGHDQRYAIDPTKITNELGWYPETKFETGIVKTIQWYLENQAWVENVTSGDYQKYYERMYKNR
;
A
#
# COMPACT_ATOMS: atom_id res chain seq x y z
N TYR A 1 14.13 -3.28 -21.12
CA TYR A 1 13.92 -4.53 -20.39
C TYR A 1 12.66 -4.47 -19.56
N ASN A 2 11.93 -5.57 -19.47
CA ASN A 2 10.89 -5.74 -18.50
C ASN A 2 11.52 -6.08 -17.14
N VAL A 3 11.06 -5.43 -16.08
CA VAL A 3 11.52 -5.67 -14.71
C VAL A 3 10.32 -6.17 -13.91
N GLY A 4 10.37 -7.39 -13.42
CA GLY A 4 9.26 -8.02 -12.69
C GLY A 4 9.73 -9.11 -11.74
N GLY A 5 8.89 -9.46 -10.78
CA GLY A 5 9.23 -10.36 -9.68
C GLY A 5 8.60 -11.74 -9.75
N HIS A 6 7.97 -12.15 -10.85
CA HIS A 6 7.19 -13.39 -10.95
C HIS A 6 6.19 -13.57 -9.80
N ASN A 7 5.57 -12.48 -9.39
CA ASN A 7 4.70 -12.44 -8.22
C ASN A 7 3.38 -11.75 -8.55
N GLU A 8 2.48 -12.50 -9.15
CA GLU A 8 1.17 -12.02 -9.53
C GLU A 8 0.22 -12.19 -8.34
N LYS A 9 -0.33 -11.09 -7.87
CA LYS A 9 -1.30 -11.03 -6.78
C LYS A 9 -2.55 -10.29 -7.22
N GLU A 10 -3.70 -10.73 -6.76
CA GLU A 10 -4.94 -9.98 -6.93
C GLU A 10 -4.89 -8.68 -6.08
N ASN A 11 -5.48 -7.61 -6.60
CA ASN A 11 -5.56 -6.34 -5.86
C ASN A 11 -6.14 -6.52 -4.46
N ILE A 12 -7.18 -7.34 -4.34
CA ILE A 12 -7.84 -7.58 -3.05
C ILE A 12 -6.91 -8.27 -2.03
N GLU A 13 -6.06 -9.19 -2.49
CA GLU A 13 -5.06 -9.84 -1.63
C GLU A 13 -4.03 -8.83 -1.12
N ILE A 14 -3.57 -7.92 -2.00
CA ILE A 14 -2.61 -6.87 -1.62
C ILE A 14 -3.25 -5.92 -0.60
N VAL A 15 -4.50 -5.51 -0.82
CA VAL A 15 -5.23 -4.63 0.11
C VAL A 15 -5.38 -5.28 1.48
N LYS A 16 -5.84 -6.52 1.54
CA LYS A 16 -5.98 -7.28 2.79
C LYS A 16 -4.65 -7.45 3.52
N LEU A 17 -3.60 -7.83 2.80
CA LEU A 17 -2.26 -7.97 3.36
C LEU A 17 -1.73 -6.64 3.90
N THR A 18 -1.98 -5.53 3.20
CA THR A 18 -1.59 -4.19 3.64
C THR A 18 -2.28 -3.82 4.94
N ILE A 19 -3.61 -3.99 5.02
CA ILE A 19 -4.39 -3.70 6.23
C ILE A 19 -3.89 -4.54 7.42
N ALA A 20 -3.74 -5.84 7.22
CA ALA A 20 -3.25 -6.76 8.27
C ALA A 20 -1.83 -6.40 8.73
N THR A 21 -0.95 -6.02 7.79
CA THR A 21 0.43 -5.64 8.12
C THR A 21 0.48 -4.34 8.91
N ILE A 22 -0.31 -3.32 8.53
CA ILE A 22 -0.40 -2.05 9.27
C ILE A 22 -0.92 -2.31 10.68
N HIS A 23 -2.01 -3.07 10.82
CA HIS A 23 -2.57 -3.41 12.14
C HIS A 23 -1.54 -4.11 13.03
N ARG A 24 -0.84 -5.12 12.50
CA ARG A 24 0.21 -5.83 13.21
C ARG A 24 1.35 -4.89 13.62
N MET A 25 1.88 -4.08 12.73
CA MET A 25 2.97 -3.15 13.02
C MET A 25 2.58 -2.14 14.10
N MET A 26 1.36 -1.61 14.07
CA MET A 26 0.85 -0.69 15.09
C MET A 26 0.54 -1.38 16.42
N THR A 27 0.37 -2.71 16.42
CA THR A 27 0.28 -3.51 17.64
C THR A 27 1.67 -3.73 18.26
N GLU A 28 2.63 -4.11 17.43
CA GLU A 28 4.02 -4.40 17.84
C GLU A 28 4.80 -3.11 18.21
N THR A 29 4.50 -1.99 17.54
CA THR A 29 5.16 -0.69 17.72
C THR A 29 4.11 0.41 17.91
N PRO A 30 3.62 0.63 19.14
CA PRO A 30 2.54 1.60 19.42
C PRO A 30 2.85 3.04 19.00
N GLU A 31 4.13 3.41 18.87
CA GLU A 31 4.58 4.71 18.39
C GLU A 31 4.00 5.07 17.01
N TYR A 32 3.80 4.08 16.13
CA TYR A 32 3.18 4.28 14.82
C TYR A 32 1.72 4.75 14.91
N ARG A 33 1.02 4.50 16.01
CA ARG A 33 -0.36 4.98 16.21
C ARG A 33 -0.46 6.51 16.27
N LYS A 34 0.65 7.20 16.56
CA LYS A 34 0.67 8.68 16.66
C LYS A 34 0.35 9.38 15.35
N ILE A 35 0.61 8.73 14.20
CA ILE A 35 0.31 9.27 12.87
C ILE A 35 -1.18 9.24 12.51
N LEU A 36 -1.98 8.45 13.23
CA LEU A 36 -3.40 8.31 12.96
C LEU A 36 -4.14 9.63 13.24
N LYS A 37 -4.98 10.04 12.28
CA LYS A 37 -5.86 11.21 12.45
C LYS A 37 -6.99 10.93 13.45
N LYS A 38 -7.54 9.71 13.40
CA LYS A 38 -8.54 9.23 14.35
C LYS A 38 -7.84 8.76 15.62
N LYS A 39 -8.09 9.44 16.73
CA LYS A 39 -7.42 9.20 18.03
C LYS A 39 -8.43 8.78 19.11
N GLU A 40 -9.31 7.85 18.79
CA GLU A 40 -10.16 7.22 19.79
C GLU A 40 -9.31 6.35 20.71
N LEU A 41 -9.56 6.42 22.01
CA LEU A 41 -8.82 5.61 22.98
C LEU A 41 -9.57 4.30 23.25
N ASN A 42 -8.82 3.22 23.42
CA ASN A 42 -9.31 1.95 23.91
C ASN A 42 -9.42 1.97 25.45
N ASP A 43 -9.93 0.89 26.03
CA ASP A 43 -10.11 0.75 27.48
C ASP A 43 -8.80 0.85 28.29
N LYS A 44 -7.65 0.72 27.63
CA LYS A 44 -6.32 0.86 28.21
C LYS A 44 -5.74 2.28 28.11
N GLY A 45 -6.51 3.23 27.52
CA GLY A 45 -6.05 4.60 27.29
C GLY A 45 -5.07 4.76 26.12
N GLU A 46 -4.94 3.75 25.25
CA GLU A 46 -4.11 3.80 24.05
C GLU A 46 -4.96 4.19 22.83
N ILE A 47 -4.32 4.77 21.80
CA ILE A 47 -5.01 5.03 20.52
C ILE A 47 -5.48 3.70 19.93
N SER A 48 -6.80 3.53 19.77
CA SER A 48 -7.41 2.32 19.21
C SER A 48 -7.06 2.16 17.74
N ILE A 49 -6.78 0.93 17.36
CA ILE A 49 -6.54 0.49 15.98
C ILE A 49 -7.55 -0.57 15.53
N ASP A 50 -8.58 -0.86 16.33
CA ASP A 50 -9.56 -1.92 16.06
C ASP A 50 -10.33 -1.69 14.75
N TRP A 51 -10.44 -0.44 14.32
CA TRP A 51 -11.03 -0.05 13.05
C TRP A 51 -10.12 -0.29 11.83
N ILE A 52 -8.82 -0.60 12.04
CA ILE A 52 -7.89 -0.95 10.97
C ILE A 52 -8.08 -2.43 10.64
N ASN A 53 -9.11 -2.74 9.88
CA ASN A 53 -9.51 -4.09 9.49
C ASN A 53 -10.17 -4.09 8.11
N GLU A 54 -10.66 -5.23 7.65
CA GLU A 54 -11.26 -5.37 6.30
C GLU A 54 -12.53 -4.53 6.08
N SER A 55 -13.15 -3.97 7.13
CA SER A 55 -14.29 -3.03 6.96
C SER A 55 -13.91 -1.72 6.26
N LEU A 56 -12.61 -1.43 6.13
CA LEU A 56 -12.10 -0.31 5.32
C LEU A 56 -12.22 -0.55 3.82
N ILE A 57 -12.47 -1.79 3.40
CA ILE A 57 -12.55 -2.14 1.97
C ILE A 57 -13.92 -1.70 1.43
N THR A 58 -13.89 -0.84 0.41
CA THR A 58 -15.09 -0.42 -0.30
C THR A 58 -14.95 -0.79 -1.77
N PHE A 59 -15.90 -1.59 -2.26
CA PHE A 59 -15.96 -1.94 -3.66
C PHE A 59 -16.61 -0.81 -4.46
N VAL A 60 -15.96 -0.40 -5.53
CA VAL A 60 -16.44 0.64 -6.44
C VAL A 60 -16.61 0.08 -7.85
N LYS A 61 -17.40 0.76 -8.68
CA LYS A 61 -17.51 0.39 -10.10
C LYS A 61 -16.16 0.55 -10.77
N ASP A 62 -15.73 -0.49 -11.44
CA ASP A 62 -14.45 -0.49 -12.15
C ASP A 62 -14.47 0.46 -13.38
N ARG A 63 -13.31 0.94 -13.77
CA ARG A 63 -13.14 1.74 -14.98
C ARG A 63 -13.27 0.88 -16.23
N LEU A 64 -13.77 1.46 -17.30
CA LEU A 64 -13.84 0.79 -18.59
C LEU A 64 -12.43 0.47 -19.12
N GLY A 65 -12.23 -0.76 -19.60
CA GLY A 65 -10.95 -1.20 -20.15
C GLY A 65 -9.85 -1.43 -19.12
N HIS A 66 -10.22 -1.68 -17.85
CA HIS A 66 -9.25 -2.05 -16.83
C HIS A 66 -8.72 -3.46 -17.08
N ASP A 67 -7.39 -3.62 -17.04
CA ASP A 67 -6.76 -4.92 -17.15
C ASP A 67 -7.05 -5.77 -15.90
N GLN A 68 -7.50 -6.99 -16.12
CA GLN A 68 -7.78 -7.92 -15.00
C GLN A 68 -6.51 -8.47 -14.35
N ARG A 69 -5.39 -8.44 -15.08
CA ARG A 69 -4.12 -9.03 -14.62
C ARG A 69 -2.94 -8.29 -15.24
N TYR A 70 -1.96 -8.02 -14.41
CA TYR A 70 -0.65 -7.53 -14.83
C TYR A 70 0.38 -8.65 -14.61
N ALA A 71 0.97 -9.13 -15.69
CA ALA A 71 2.04 -10.12 -15.67
C ALA A 71 3.22 -9.59 -16.47
N ILE A 72 4.42 -9.65 -15.89
CA ILE A 72 5.65 -9.16 -16.52
C ILE A 72 6.62 -10.33 -16.62
N ASP A 73 7.11 -10.60 -17.83
CA ASP A 73 8.17 -11.58 -18.07
C ASP A 73 9.54 -10.91 -18.04
N PRO A 74 10.38 -11.14 -17.01
CA PRO A 74 11.73 -10.61 -16.88
C PRO A 74 12.79 -11.52 -17.49
N THR A 75 12.45 -12.56 -18.24
CA THR A 75 13.39 -13.56 -18.76
C THR A 75 14.53 -12.92 -19.55
N LYS A 76 14.24 -11.89 -20.35
CA LYS A 76 15.27 -11.22 -21.16
C LYS A 76 16.34 -10.55 -20.29
N ILE A 77 15.95 -9.78 -19.27
CA ILE A 77 16.92 -9.11 -18.38
C ILE A 77 17.73 -10.13 -17.58
N THR A 78 17.09 -11.22 -17.15
CA THR A 78 17.76 -12.30 -16.43
C THR A 78 18.83 -12.96 -17.31
N ASN A 79 18.49 -13.32 -18.55
CA ASN A 79 19.40 -14.03 -19.44
C ASN A 79 20.57 -13.14 -19.93
N GLU A 80 20.32 -11.87 -20.22
CA GLU A 80 21.31 -10.98 -20.80
C GLU A 80 22.18 -10.26 -19.76
N LEU A 81 21.62 -9.93 -18.59
CA LEU A 81 22.30 -9.16 -17.54
C LEU A 81 22.51 -9.91 -16.22
N GLY A 82 22.03 -11.15 -16.11
CA GLY A 82 22.09 -11.91 -14.86
C GLY A 82 21.26 -11.31 -13.72
N TRP A 83 20.35 -10.38 -14.04
CA TRP A 83 19.53 -9.73 -13.03
C TRP A 83 18.36 -10.62 -12.62
N TYR A 84 18.07 -10.66 -11.32
CA TYR A 84 16.89 -11.30 -10.75
C TYR A 84 16.39 -10.50 -9.54
N PRO A 85 15.09 -10.60 -9.19
CA PRO A 85 14.53 -9.93 -8.01
C PRO A 85 15.02 -10.62 -6.73
N GLU A 86 15.80 -9.90 -5.91
CA GLU A 86 16.35 -10.44 -4.66
C GLU A 86 15.33 -10.43 -3.52
N THR A 87 14.39 -9.49 -3.55
CA THR A 87 13.40 -9.32 -2.48
C THR A 87 12.07 -9.94 -2.89
N LYS A 88 11.63 -10.94 -2.14
CA LYS A 88 10.29 -11.53 -2.29
C LYS A 88 9.21 -10.52 -1.90
N PHE A 89 8.04 -10.62 -2.53
CA PHE A 89 6.93 -9.70 -2.31
C PHE A 89 6.53 -9.61 -0.83
N GLU A 90 6.40 -10.73 -0.15
CA GLU A 90 5.99 -10.80 1.25
C GLU A 90 6.93 -10.02 2.18
N THR A 91 8.22 -10.02 1.87
CA THR A 91 9.21 -9.22 2.62
C THR A 91 9.22 -7.76 2.14
N GLY A 92 9.12 -7.55 0.83
CA GLY A 92 9.16 -6.23 0.21
C GLY A 92 8.00 -5.35 0.64
N ILE A 93 6.78 -5.88 0.64
CA ILE A 93 5.59 -5.13 1.05
C ILE A 93 5.67 -4.67 2.51
N VAL A 94 6.19 -5.50 3.41
CA VAL A 94 6.38 -5.15 4.81
C VAL A 94 7.36 -3.98 4.95
N LYS A 95 8.51 -4.05 4.28
CA LYS A 95 9.50 -2.95 4.25
C LYS A 95 8.91 -1.66 3.68
N THR A 96 8.11 -1.77 2.62
CA THR A 96 7.45 -0.63 1.99
C THR A 96 6.46 0.03 2.96
N ILE A 97 5.62 -0.74 3.61
CA ILE A 97 4.66 -0.23 4.60
C ILE A 97 5.40 0.44 5.76
N GLN A 98 6.44 -0.21 6.29
CA GLN A 98 7.26 0.36 7.36
C GLN A 98 7.85 1.72 6.95
N TRP A 99 8.40 1.80 5.75
CA TRP A 99 8.94 3.05 5.24
C TRP A 99 7.89 4.17 5.21
N TYR A 100 6.67 3.88 4.76
CA TYR A 100 5.59 4.86 4.78
C TYR A 100 5.21 5.29 6.20
N LEU A 101 5.19 4.37 7.17
CA LEU A 101 4.89 4.69 8.57
C LEU A 101 5.98 5.59 9.19
N GLU A 102 7.22 5.44 8.78
CA GLU A 102 8.38 6.18 9.31
C GLU A 102 8.64 7.52 8.60
N ASN A 103 8.10 7.72 7.37
CA ASN A 103 8.39 8.89 6.55
C ASN A 103 7.16 9.79 6.34
N GLN A 104 6.45 10.14 7.42
CA GLN A 104 5.21 10.92 7.36
C GLN A 104 5.39 12.30 6.74
N ALA A 105 6.50 12.99 7.00
CA ALA A 105 6.78 14.29 6.40
C ALA A 105 6.84 14.23 4.86
N TRP A 106 7.37 13.14 4.31
CA TRP A 106 7.36 12.91 2.87
C TRP A 106 5.93 12.64 2.37
N VAL A 107 5.17 11.81 3.07
CA VAL A 107 3.78 11.50 2.73
C VAL A 107 2.93 12.78 2.71
N GLU A 108 3.06 13.62 3.74
CA GLU A 108 2.35 14.90 3.84
C GLU A 108 2.73 15.84 2.69
N ASN A 109 4.00 15.95 2.36
CA ASN A 109 4.46 16.79 1.26
C ASN A 109 3.89 16.36 -0.10
N VAL A 110 3.86 15.05 -0.38
CA VAL A 110 3.32 14.51 -1.64
C VAL A 110 1.80 14.63 -1.72
N THR A 111 1.09 14.50 -0.59
CA THR A 111 -0.38 14.48 -0.55
C THR A 111 -1.02 15.84 -0.32
N SER A 112 -0.25 16.86 0.09
CA SER A 112 -0.77 18.14 0.65
C SER A 112 -1.25 19.17 -0.35
N GLY A 113 -1.19 18.95 -1.66
CA GLY A 113 -1.63 20.07 -2.48
C GLY A 113 -1.93 19.79 -3.94
N ASP A 114 -0.92 19.73 -4.78
CA ASP A 114 -1.12 19.68 -6.24
C ASP A 114 -1.65 18.33 -6.72
N TYR A 115 -1.40 17.24 -5.97
CA TYR A 115 -1.94 15.92 -6.30
C TYR A 115 -3.46 15.87 -6.14
N GLN A 116 -4.03 16.49 -5.12
CA GLN A 116 -5.49 16.54 -4.95
C GLN A 116 -6.15 17.34 -6.07
N LYS A 117 -5.57 18.47 -6.46
CA LYS A 117 -6.05 19.28 -7.61
C LYS A 117 -5.94 18.50 -8.93
N TYR A 118 -4.87 17.74 -9.12
CA TYR A 118 -4.70 16.86 -10.27
C TYR A 118 -5.75 15.76 -10.30
N TYR A 119 -5.98 15.08 -9.17
CA TYR A 119 -6.98 14.02 -9.03
C TYR A 119 -8.40 14.55 -9.32
N GLU A 120 -8.78 15.69 -8.74
CA GLU A 120 -10.06 16.34 -9.01
C GLU A 120 -10.24 16.68 -10.49
N ARG A 121 -9.21 17.18 -11.14
CA ARG A 121 -9.26 17.54 -12.58
C ARG A 121 -9.42 16.31 -13.47
N MET A 122 -8.81 15.19 -13.12
CA MET A 122 -8.80 13.97 -13.92
C MET A 122 -10.03 13.09 -13.70
N TYR A 123 -10.65 13.12 -12.53
CA TYR A 123 -11.68 12.14 -12.13
C TYR A 123 -13.05 12.73 -11.79
N LYS A 124 -13.18 14.03 -11.53
CA LYS A 124 -14.47 14.68 -11.23
C LYS A 124 -15.41 14.81 -12.42
N ASN A 125 -14.92 14.70 -13.64
CA ASN A 125 -15.68 14.86 -14.88
C ASN A 125 -15.86 13.55 -15.69
N ARG A 126 -15.90 12.42 -15.02
CA ARG A 126 -16.14 11.11 -15.66
C ARG A 126 -17.36 10.40 -15.11
#